data_661428ec885c287eae7a6a011326f5ea
#
_entry.id   661428ec885c287eae7a6a011326f5ea
#
_cell.length_a   1.000
_cell.length_b   1.000
_cell.length_c   1.000
_cell.angle_alpha   90.00
_cell.angle_beta   90.00
_cell.angle_gamma   90.00
#
_symmetry.space_group_name_H-M   'P 1'
#
loop_
_entity.id
_entity.type
_entity.pdbx_description
1 polymer ?
#
loop_
_entity_poly.entity_id
_entity_poly.type
_entity_poly.pdbx_seq_one_letter_code
_entity_poly.pdbx_strand_id
1 'polypeptide(L)'
;MNIKILNFFKILIPIVLISIIILISYNTYKDITEKTKIIPIMVIPNNASLILQVNSIEKLNESLSKNKSINNLNSIDNFKKFLKNSEKIYQLIKDNNDYFRHEQLFFSIHSIDNNVSSLYTFNYNEEYTQTKILEIFSNEIKQINTKQKIYYCKKSKNFYGFYKDLMFISLNKNLILEVQKT
;
A
#
# COMPACT_ATOMS: atom_id res chain seq x y z
N MET A 1 -46.33 8.43 42.36
CA MET A 1 -45.31 7.84 41.48
C MET A 1 -44.48 6.84 42.29
N ASN A 2 -44.37 5.60 41.82
CA ASN A 2 -43.89 4.49 42.64
C ASN A 2 -42.36 4.63 42.84
N ILE A 3 -41.88 4.71 44.08
CA ILE A 3 -40.47 4.92 44.45
C ILE A 3 -39.55 3.92 43.78
N LYS A 4 -40.00 2.69 43.52
CA LYS A 4 -39.25 1.65 42.79
C LYS A 4 -39.00 2.03 41.34
N ILE A 5 -39.91 2.68 40.66
CA ILE A 5 -39.79 3.18 39.29
C ILE A 5 -38.76 4.31 39.20
N LEU A 6 -38.79 5.25 40.16
CA LEU A 6 -37.84 6.35 40.21
C LEU A 6 -36.37 5.87 40.41
N ASN A 7 -36.19 4.86 41.26
CA ASN A 7 -34.85 4.26 41.48
C ASN A 7 -34.34 3.47 40.27
N PHE A 8 -35.23 2.83 39.54
CA PHE A 8 -34.88 2.16 38.28
C PHE A 8 -34.36 3.17 37.25
N PHE A 9 -35.04 4.29 37.05
CA PHE A 9 -34.59 5.33 36.12
C PHE A 9 -33.26 5.99 36.54
N LYS A 10 -32.99 6.14 37.84
CA LYS A 10 -31.70 6.67 38.34
C LYS A 10 -30.50 5.81 37.97
N ILE A 11 -30.69 4.51 37.79
CA ILE A 11 -29.65 3.57 37.38
C ILE A 11 -29.64 3.44 35.85
N LEU A 12 -30.79 3.40 35.20
CA LEU A 12 -30.89 3.19 33.76
C LEU A 12 -30.32 4.37 32.95
N ILE A 13 -30.62 5.60 33.37
CA ILE A 13 -30.16 6.80 32.64
C ILE A 13 -28.64 6.89 32.54
N PRO A 14 -27.84 6.73 33.61
CA PRO A 14 -26.38 6.77 33.47
C PRO A 14 -25.82 5.63 32.62
N ILE A 15 -26.40 4.43 32.66
CA ILE A 15 -25.98 3.30 31.82
C ILE A 15 -26.18 3.63 30.33
N VAL A 16 -27.35 4.19 29.99
CA VAL A 16 -27.63 4.61 28.60
C VAL A 16 -26.68 5.72 28.17
N LEU A 17 -26.41 6.71 29.00
CA LEU A 17 -25.48 7.80 28.70
C LEU A 17 -24.05 7.27 28.46
N ILE A 18 -23.57 6.37 29.30
CA ILE A 18 -22.24 5.75 29.15
C ILE A 18 -22.16 4.95 27.82
N SER A 19 -23.23 4.20 27.50
CA SER A 19 -23.28 3.45 26.24
C SER A 19 -23.23 4.37 25.02
N ILE A 20 -23.92 5.52 25.06
CA ILE A 20 -23.89 6.53 23.99
C ILE A 20 -22.48 7.14 23.86
N ILE A 21 -21.83 7.48 24.97
CA ILE A 21 -20.45 8.02 24.95
C ILE A 21 -19.48 7.03 24.35
N ILE A 22 -19.57 5.74 24.73
CA ILE A 22 -18.72 4.68 24.16
C ILE A 22 -18.94 4.56 22.64
N LEU A 23 -20.18 4.58 22.18
CA LEU A 23 -20.53 4.50 20.76
C LEU A 23 -19.99 5.69 19.97
N ILE A 24 -20.14 6.90 20.48
CA ILE A 24 -19.62 8.13 19.85
C ILE A 24 -18.09 8.07 19.80
N SER A 25 -17.45 7.71 20.92
CA SER A 25 -15.98 7.59 21.00
C SER A 25 -15.44 6.54 20.01
N TYR A 26 -16.10 5.41 19.90
CA TYR A 26 -15.73 4.36 18.94
C TYR A 26 -15.86 4.83 17.49
N ASN A 27 -16.97 5.47 17.13
CA ASN A 27 -17.16 6.00 15.77
C ASN A 27 -16.15 7.11 15.45
N THR A 28 -15.90 8.03 16.41
CA THR A 28 -14.89 9.09 16.22
C THR A 28 -13.50 8.51 16.06
N TYR A 29 -13.13 7.50 16.86
CA TYR A 29 -11.84 6.80 16.72
C TYR A 29 -11.71 6.11 15.37
N LYS A 30 -12.77 5.44 14.91
CA LYS A 30 -12.81 4.81 13.59
C LYS A 30 -12.63 5.83 12.46
N ASP A 31 -13.36 6.95 12.52
CA ASP A 31 -13.26 8.05 11.53
C ASP A 31 -11.86 8.68 11.49
N ILE A 32 -11.21 8.86 12.64
CA ILE A 32 -9.85 9.40 12.73
C ILE A 32 -8.86 8.39 12.12
N THR A 33 -8.97 7.10 12.43
CA THR A 33 -8.08 6.08 11.89
C THR A 33 -8.26 5.87 10.39
N GLU A 34 -9.49 5.98 9.87
CA GLU A 34 -9.73 5.90 8.42
C GLU A 34 -9.23 7.15 7.68
N LYS A 35 -9.37 8.35 8.24
CA LYS A 35 -8.85 9.60 7.64
C LYS A 35 -7.33 9.71 7.62
N THR A 36 -6.62 8.96 8.45
CA THR A 36 -5.15 8.93 8.47
C THR A 36 -4.53 7.92 7.51
N LYS A 37 -5.35 7.12 6.81
CA LYS A 37 -4.83 6.21 5.76
C LYS A 37 -4.27 7.02 4.61
N ILE A 38 -3.01 6.76 4.31
CA ILE A 38 -2.36 7.38 3.14
C ILE A 38 -2.75 6.59 1.91
N ILE A 39 -3.25 7.31 0.90
CA ILE A 39 -3.51 6.73 -0.41
C ILE A 39 -2.18 6.57 -1.14
N PRO A 40 -1.83 5.39 -1.69
CA PRO A 40 -0.54 5.15 -2.32
C PRO A 40 -0.14 6.16 -3.39
N ILE A 41 -1.10 6.74 -4.11
CA ILE A 41 -0.82 7.75 -5.14
C ILE A 41 -0.21 9.05 -4.57
N MET A 42 -0.52 9.40 -3.32
CA MET A 42 -0.04 10.65 -2.71
C MET A 42 1.46 10.64 -2.42
N VAL A 43 2.07 9.46 -2.35
CA VAL A 43 3.49 9.30 -2.05
C VAL A 43 4.33 8.99 -3.31
N ILE A 44 3.69 8.85 -4.48
CA ILE A 44 4.43 8.68 -5.72
C ILE A 44 5.14 9.99 -6.07
N PRO A 45 6.45 9.97 -6.30
CA PRO A 45 7.20 11.18 -6.67
C PRO A 45 6.63 11.87 -7.92
N ASN A 46 6.64 13.21 -7.92
CA ASN A 46 6.06 14.03 -8.99
C ASN A 46 6.76 13.89 -10.35
N ASN A 47 7.93 13.26 -10.40
CA ASN A 47 8.68 12.97 -11.62
C ASN A 47 8.22 11.68 -12.32
N ALA A 48 7.09 11.10 -11.93
CA ALA A 48 6.52 9.95 -12.59
C ALA A 48 6.07 10.30 -14.01
N SER A 49 6.59 9.58 -15.00
CA SER A 49 6.20 9.70 -16.40
C SER A 49 4.88 8.98 -16.71
N LEU A 50 4.57 7.94 -15.91
CA LEU A 50 3.34 7.15 -16.02
C LEU A 50 2.97 6.62 -14.63
N ILE A 51 1.69 6.69 -14.31
CA ILE A 51 1.11 6.08 -13.11
C ILE A 51 -0.07 5.20 -13.55
N LEU A 52 -0.06 3.96 -13.12
CA LEU A 52 -1.11 2.97 -13.36
C LEU A 52 -1.68 2.51 -12.02
N GLN A 53 -2.97 2.69 -11.83
CA GLN A 53 -3.71 2.01 -10.77
C GLN A 53 -4.17 0.65 -11.29
N VAL A 54 -3.82 -0.41 -10.60
CA VAL A 54 -4.10 -1.77 -11.05
C VAL A 54 -5.06 -2.46 -10.08
N ASN A 55 -6.29 -2.67 -10.55
CA ASN A 55 -7.31 -3.43 -9.83
C ASN A 55 -7.40 -4.89 -10.31
N SER A 56 -6.86 -5.18 -11.51
CA SER A 56 -6.76 -6.51 -12.09
C SER A 56 -5.69 -6.52 -13.17
N ILE A 57 -4.77 -7.49 -13.10
CA ILE A 57 -3.73 -7.68 -14.14
C ILE A 57 -4.35 -8.16 -15.44
N GLU A 58 -5.39 -8.98 -15.38
CA GLU A 58 -6.09 -9.49 -16.56
C GLU A 58 -6.69 -8.32 -17.36
N LYS A 59 -7.37 -7.39 -16.70
CA LYS A 59 -7.93 -6.18 -17.32
C LYS A 59 -6.83 -5.24 -17.83
N LEU A 60 -5.73 -5.12 -17.11
CA LEU A 60 -4.57 -4.35 -17.56
C LEU A 60 -4.02 -4.94 -18.85
N ASN A 61 -3.72 -6.23 -18.90
CA ASN A 61 -3.20 -6.90 -20.09
C ASN A 61 -4.16 -6.81 -21.28
N GLU A 62 -5.45 -6.95 -21.04
CA GLU A 62 -6.49 -6.78 -22.08
C GLU A 62 -6.50 -5.35 -22.64
N SER A 63 -6.45 -4.34 -21.78
CA SER A 63 -6.40 -2.94 -22.17
C SER A 63 -5.12 -2.60 -22.95
N LEU A 64 -3.99 -3.14 -22.52
CA LEU A 64 -2.69 -2.97 -23.19
C LEU A 64 -2.69 -3.66 -24.57
N SER A 65 -3.28 -4.83 -24.72
CA SER A 65 -3.33 -5.56 -25.99
C SER A 65 -4.26 -4.90 -27.02
N LYS A 66 -5.33 -4.27 -26.57
CA LYS A 66 -6.29 -3.56 -27.43
C LYS A 66 -5.80 -2.20 -27.89
N ASN A 67 -4.86 -1.58 -27.19
CA ASN A 67 -4.37 -0.24 -27.48
C ASN A 67 -3.13 -0.28 -28.40
N LYS A 68 -3.32 0.08 -29.68
CA LYS A 68 -2.24 0.08 -30.68
C LYS A 68 -1.05 0.97 -30.29
N SER A 69 -1.26 2.08 -29.62
CA SER A 69 -0.18 2.97 -29.16
C SER A 69 0.66 2.32 -28.05
N ILE A 70 0.06 1.51 -27.22
CA ILE A 70 0.73 0.78 -26.16
C ILE A 70 1.43 -0.48 -26.70
N ASN A 71 0.92 -1.08 -27.76
CA ASN A 71 1.61 -2.18 -28.47
C ASN A 71 3.01 -1.77 -28.94
N ASN A 72 3.20 -0.51 -29.33
CA ASN A 72 4.52 0.03 -29.65
C ASN A 72 5.45 0.09 -28.42
N LEU A 73 4.90 0.30 -27.21
CA LEU A 73 5.68 0.23 -25.96
C LEU A 73 6.11 -1.20 -25.62
N ASN A 74 5.34 -2.20 -26.04
CA ASN A 74 5.73 -3.62 -25.88
C ASN A 74 6.98 -4.01 -26.69
N SER A 75 7.40 -3.21 -27.66
CA SER A 75 8.68 -3.39 -28.35
C SER A 75 9.88 -2.93 -27.51
N ILE A 76 9.63 -2.16 -26.44
CA ILE A 76 10.66 -1.62 -25.54
C ILE A 76 10.93 -2.65 -24.42
N ASP A 77 12.14 -3.22 -24.38
CA ASP A 77 12.53 -4.25 -23.41
C ASP A 77 12.31 -3.85 -21.96
N ASN A 78 12.52 -2.59 -21.61
CA ASN A 78 12.28 -2.07 -20.26
C ASN A 78 10.81 -2.10 -19.88
N PHE A 79 9.92 -1.83 -20.83
CA PHE A 79 8.48 -1.87 -20.60
C PHE A 79 7.97 -3.31 -20.44
N LYS A 80 8.47 -4.25 -21.24
CA LYS A 80 8.17 -5.68 -21.05
C LYS A 80 8.62 -6.19 -19.68
N LYS A 81 9.84 -5.81 -19.26
CA LYS A 81 10.35 -6.18 -17.93
C LYS A 81 9.48 -5.58 -16.82
N PHE A 82 9.06 -4.33 -16.99
CA PHE A 82 8.13 -3.68 -16.05
C PHE A 82 6.82 -4.46 -15.95
N LEU A 83 6.15 -4.76 -17.05
CA LEU A 83 4.89 -5.53 -17.06
C LEU A 83 5.05 -6.89 -16.40
N LYS A 84 6.09 -7.65 -16.75
CA LYS A 84 6.36 -8.97 -16.16
C LYS A 84 6.61 -8.89 -14.65
N ASN A 85 7.30 -7.86 -14.17
CA ASN A 85 7.52 -7.65 -12.74
C ASN A 85 6.24 -7.22 -12.05
N SER A 86 5.43 -6.36 -12.68
CA SER A 86 4.14 -5.93 -12.18
C SER A 86 3.19 -7.11 -11.99
N GLU A 87 3.13 -8.01 -12.96
CA GLU A 87 2.34 -9.24 -12.89
C GLU A 87 2.77 -10.12 -11.70
N LYS A 88 4.07 -10.35 -11.54
CA LYS A 88 4.59 -11.13 -10.41
C LYS A 88 4.24 -10.53 -9.05
N ILE A 89 4.41 -9.21 -8.91
CA ILE A 89 4.09 -8.51 -7.66
C ILE A 89 2.59 -8.56 -7.40
N TYR A 90 1.76 -8.36 -8.42
CA TYR A 90 0.31 -8.44 -8.29
C TYR A 90 -0.14 -9.84 -7.86
N GLN A 91 0.35 -10.90 -8.50
CA GLN A 91 0.01 -12.28 -8.11
C GLN A 91 0.44 -12.58 -6.67
N LEU A 92 1.64 -12.17 -6.30
CA LEU A 92 2.14 -12.36 -4.94
C LEU A 92 1.26 -11.66 -3.90
N ILE A 93 0.79 -10.44 -4.18
CA ILE A 93 -0.13 -9.70 -3.32
C ILE A 93 -1.49 -10.40 -3.27
N LYS A 94 -2.02 -10.85 -4.41
CA LYS A 94 -3.30 -11.55 -4.52
C LYS A 94 -3.29 -12.87 -3.75
N ASP A 95 -2.21 -13.63 -3.86
CA ASP A 95 -2.06 -14.93 -3.19
C ASP A 95 -1.87 -14.79 -1.66
N ASN A 96 -1.55 -13.59 -1.20
CA ASN A 96 -1.31 -13.25 0.21
C ASN A 96 -2.24 -12.12 0.70
N ASN A 97 -3.52 -12.22 0.39
CA ASN A 97 -4.52 -11.18 0.63
C ASN A 97 -4.72 -10.80 2.10
N ASP A 98 -4.39 -11.68 3.04
CA ASP A 98 -4.46 -11.37 4.48
C ASP A 98 -3.42 -10.32 4.90
N TYR A 99 -2.29 -10.27 4.18
CA TYR A 99 -1.17 -9.37 4.46
C TYR A 99 -1.25 -8.04 3.71
N PHE A 100 -2.02 -7.99 2.62
CA PHE A 100 -2.08 -6.82 1.75
C PHE A 100 -3.52 -6.37 1.54
N ARG A 101 -3.71 -5.05 1.49
CA ARG A 101 -5.00 -4.46 1.12
C ARG A 101 -5.05 -4.28 -0.39
N HIS A 102 -5.97 -4.96 -1.05
CA HIS A 102 -6.07 -5.01 -2.52
C HIS A 102 -6.55 -3.71 -3.18
N GLU A 103 -7.07 -2.78 -2.39
CA GLU A 103 -7.87 -1.69 -2.93
C GLU A 103 -7.08 -0.67 -3.73
N GLN A 104 -5.74 -0.58 -3.53
CA GLN A 104 -4.94 0.49 -4.13
C GLN A 104 -3.50 0.05 -4.42
N LEU A 105 -3.32 -0.72 -5.48
CA LEU A 105 -2.01 -1.05 -6.01
C LEU A 105 -1.67 -0.08 -7.15
N PHE A 106 -0.57 0.63 -7.01
CA PHE A 106 -0.07 1.56 -8.03
C PHE A 106 1.29 1.11 -8.55
N PHE A 107 1.44 1.21 -9.85
CA PHE A 107 2.70 1.06 -10.56
C PHE A 107 3.05 2.39 -11.21
N SER A 108 4.25 2.88 -11.01
CA SER A 108 4.72 4.10 -11.65
C SER A 108 6.08 3.91 -12.33
N ILE A 109 6.27 4.66 -13.40
CA ILE A 109 7.50 4.68 -14.19
C ILE A 109 8.12 6.07 -14.06
N HIS A 110 9.40 6.09 -13.75
CA HIS A 110 10.19 7.32 -13.52
C HIS A 110 11.41 7.34 -14.42
N SER A 111 11.77 8.52 -14.91
CA SER A 111 13.04 8.77 -15.57
C SER A 111 14.02 9.37 -14.56
N ILE A 112 15.09 8.65 -14.22
CA ILE A 112 16.12 9.07 -13.26
C ILE A 112 17.49 8.87 -13.90
N ASP A 113 18.29 9.92 -13.97
CA ASP A 113 19.64 9.90 -14.52
C ASP A 113 19.72 9.17 -15.89
N ASN A 114 18.80 9.51 -16.81
CA ASN A 114 18.63 8.89 -18.13
C ASN A 114 18.29 7.39 -18.11
N ASN A 115 17.94 6.84 -16.94
CA ASN A 115 17.47 5.47 -16.80
C ASN A 115 15.98 5.42 -16.46
N VAL A 116 15.31 4.38 -16.93
CA VAL A 116 13.93 4.11 -16.61
C VAL A 116 13.88 3.23 -15.36
N SER A 117 13.17 3.69 -14.34
CA SER A 117 12.98 2.95 -13.10
C SER A 117 11.49 2.82 -12.78
N SER A 118 11.09 1.72 -12.17
CA SER A 118 9.71 1.49 -11.72
C SER A 118 9.61 1.55 -10.20
N LEU A 119 8.47 2.05 -9.74
CA LEU A 119 8.07 2.04 -8.34
C LEU A 119 6.72 1.33 -8.22
N TYR A 120 6.61 0.40 -7.30
CA TYR A 120 5.39 -0.28 -6.92
C TYR A 120 5.00 0.18 -5.53
N THR A 121 3.76 0.64 -5.36
CA THR A 121 3.26 1.22 -4.12
C THR A 121 1.92 0.60 -3.77
N PHE A 122 1.77 0.08 -2.57
CA PHE A 122 0.55 -0.57 -2.10
C PHE A 122 0.46 -0.57 -0.58
N ASN A 123 -0.77 -0.74 -0.07
CA ASN A 123 -1.00 -0.86 1.36
C ASN A 123 -0.79 -2.29 1.83
N TYR A 124 -0.19 -2.44 3.00
CA TYR A 124 -0.14 -3.71 3.73
C TYR A 124 -0.97 -3.62 5.02
N ASN A 125 -1.30 -4.78 5.58
CA ASN A 125 -2.03 -4.85 6.83
C ASN A 125 -1.07 -4.63 8.00
N GLU A 126 -1.27 -3.52 8.75
CA GLU A 126 -0.42 -3.09 9.88
C GLU A 126 -0.44 -4.07 11.07
N GLU A 127 -1.36 -5.03 11.09
CA GLU A 127 -1.37 -6.11 12.09
C GLU A 127 -0.14 -7.01 11.97
N TYR A 128 0.52 -7.00 10.80
CA TYR A 128 1.72 -7.78 10.54
C TYR A 128 2.98 -6.92 10.63
N THR A 129 4.04 -7.50 11.18
CA THR A 129 5.35 -6.83 11.21
C THR A 129 5.94 -6.68 9.81
N GLN A 130 6.70 -5.60 9.60
CA GLN A 130 7.39 -5.37 8.32
C GLN A 130 8.29 -6.56 7.91
N THR A 131 8.92 -7.21 8.87
CA THR A 131 9.75 -8.41 8.63
C THR A 131 8.91 -9.53 8.02
N LYS A 132 7.73 -9.80 8.59
CA LYS A 132 6.83 -10.84 8.09
C LYS A 132 6.31 -10.52 6.68
N ILE A 133 6.02 -9.25 6.40
CA ILE A 133 5.67 -8.80 5.05
C ILE A 133 6.83 -9.02 4.07
N LEU A 134 8.07 -8.72 4.46
CA LEU A 134 9.23 -8.91 3.60
C LEU A 134 9.52 -10.38 3.28
N GLU A 135 9.27 -11.28 4.23
CA GLU A 135 9.43 -12.73 4.04
C GLU A 135 8.59 -13.29 2.90
N ILE A 136 7.41 -12.69 2.63
CA ILE A 136 6.55 -13.03 1.49
C ILE A 136 7.27 -12.81 0.14
N PHE A 137 8.12 -11.77 0.06
CA PHE A 137 8.88 -11.46 -1.15
C PHE A 137 10.17 -12.27 -1.24
N SER A 138 10.89 -12.45 -0.15
CA SER A 138 12.09 -13.28 -0.07
C SER A 138 12.67 -13.33 1.34
N ASN A 139 13.14 -14.50 1.76
CA ASN A 139 13.90 -14.67 3.01
C ASN A 139 15.33 -14.09 2.94
N GLU A 140 15.80 -13.66 1.76
CA GLU A 140 17.14 -13.10 1.55
C GLU A 140 17.18 -11.57 1.68
N ILE A 141 16.08 -10.95 2.09
CA ILE A 141 16.00 -9.49 2.24
C ILE A 141 16.73 -9.06 3.49
N LYS A 142 17.65 -8.09 3.34
CA LYS A 142 18.44 -7.53 4.44
C LYS A 142 18.19 -6.03 4.58
N GLN A 143 18.13 -5.55 5.81
CA GLN A 143 18.07 -4.12 6.09
C GLN A 143 19.42 -3.47 5.78
N ILE A 144 19.42 -2.41 4.97
CA ILE A 144 20.62 -1.67 4.58
C ILE A 144 20.64 -0.26 5.15
N ASN A 145 19.52 0.27 5.63
CA ASN A 145 19.43 1.56 6.31
C ASN A 145 18.41 1.45 7.46
N THR A 146 18.90 1.55 8.70
CA THR A 146 18.07 1.42 9.91
C THR A 146 17.22 2.66 10.16
N LYS A 147 17.75 3.88 9.89
CA LYS A 147 17.01 5.14 10.12
C LYS A 147 15.81 5.26 9.18
N GLN A 148 15.98 4.87 7.93
CA GLN A 148 14.94 4.97 6.88
C GLN A 148 14.23 3.67 6.61
N LYS A 149 14.51 2.60 7.37
CA LYS A 149 13.89 1.27 7.19
C LYS A 149 13.91 0.81 5.72
N ILE A 150 15.09 0.92 5.07
CA ILE A 150 15.29 0.46 3.71
C ILE A 150 15.90 -0.93 3.74
N TYR A 151 15.37 -1.81 2.92
CA TYR A 151 15.76 -3.20 2.80
C TYR A 151 16.18 -3.50 1.36
N TYR A 152 17.04 -4.49 1.17
CA TYR A 152 17.54 -4.90 -0.13
C TYR A 152 17.59 -6.40 -0.27
N CYS A 153 17.14 -6.92 -1.41
CA CYS A 153 17.26 -8.31 -1.79
C CYS A 153 18.30 -8.46 -2.93
N LYS A 154 19.40 -9.15 -2.66
CA LYS A 154 20.47 -9.35 -3.64
C LYS A 154 20.00 -10.13 -4.86
N LYS A 155 19.15 -11.15 -4.67
CA LYS A 155 18.65 -12.03 -5.74
C LYS A 155 17.76 -11.30 -6.75
N SER A 156 16.77 -10.52 -6.26
CA SER A 156 15.87 -9.75 -7.12
C SER A 156 16.40 -8.37 -7.49
N LYS A 157 17.46 -7.90 -6.83
CA LYS A 157 18.02 -6.55 -6.92
C LYS A 157 17.03 -5.45 -6.55
N ASN A 158 15.95 -5.78 -5.84
CA ASN A 158 14.94 -4.84 -5.40
C ASN A 158 15.31 -4.19 -4.08
N PHE A 159 14.98 -2.92 -3.96
CA PHE A 159 14.90 -2.18 -2.71
C PHE A 159 13.45 -2.15 -2.23
N TYR A 160 13.26 -2.24 -0.93
CA TYR A 160 11.98 -2.20 -0.26
C TYR A 160 12.01 -1.09 0.80
N GLY A 161 10.91 -0.38 0.91
CA GLY A 161 10.72 0.65 1.92
C GLY A 161 9.32 0.61 2.49
N PHE A 162 9.17 1.25 3.66
CA PHE A 162 7.90 1.37 4.35
C PHE A 162 7.69 2.79 4.83
N TYR A 163 6.46 3.25 4.75
CA TYR A 163 6.00 4.48 5.33
C TYR A 163 4.55 4.32 5.78
N LYS A 164 4.29 4.36 7.09
CA LYS A 164 3.02 4.01 7.71
C LYS A 164 2.56 2.61 7.22
N ASP A 165 1.35 2.49 6.68
CA ASP A 165 0.75 1.27 6.12
C ASP A 165 1.09 1.04 4.64
N LEU A 166 2.03 1.81 4.07
CA LEU A 166 2.48 1.67 2.70
C LEU A 166 3.79 0.90 2.61
N MET A 167 3.87 0.04 1.61
CA MET A 167 5.08 -0.62 1.17
C MET A 167 5.46 -0.18 -0.23
N PHE A 168 6.76 -0.03 -0.47
CA PHE A 168 7.33 0.37 -1.75
C PHE A 168 8.33 -0.65 -2.22
N ILE A 169 8.35 -0.91 -3.53
CA ILE A 169 9.36 -1.76 -4.17
C ILE A 169 9.91 -1.04 -5.40
N SER A 170 11.23 -0.97 -5.53
CA SER A 170 11.90 -0.40 -6.70
C SER A 170 13.26 -1.03 -6.93
N LEU A 171 13.75 -1.01 -8.18
CA LEU A 171 15.14 -1.30 -8.51
C LEU A 171 16.07 -0.11 -8.19
N ASN A 172 15.50 1.08 -7.97
CA ASN A 172 16.24 2.31 -7.68
C ASN A 172 16.03 2.72 -6.22
N LYS A 173 17.13 2.73 -5.45
CA LYS A 173 17.12 3.14 -4.04
C LYS A 173 16.64 4.58 -3.85
N ASN A 174 16.99 5.49 -4.78
CA ASN A 174 16.63 6.90 -4.65
C ASN A 174 15.13 7.13 -4.72
N LEU A 175 14.38 6.33 -5.52
CA LEU A 175 12.91 6.37 -5.52
C LEU A 175 12.32 6.05 -4.16
N ILE A 176 12.84 5.01 -3.48
CA ILE A 176 12.39 4.67 -2.13
C ILE A 176 12.66 5.82 -1.14
N LEU A 177 13.82 6.48 -1.27
CA LEU A 177 14.19 7.61 -0.43
C LEU A 177 13.33 8.86 -0.69
N GLU A 178 12.95 9.11 -1.94
CA GLU A 178 12.06 10.23 -2.31
C GLU A 178 10.67 10.05 -1.70
N VAL A 179 10.11 8.85 -1.81
CA VAL A 179 8.81 8.53 -1.21
C VAL A 179 8.79 8.77 0.30
N GLN A 180 9.88 8.46 0.99
CA GLN A 180 9.97 8.60 2.45
C GLN A 180 10.19 10.04 2.93
N LYS A 181 10.45 10.99 2.02
CA LYS A 181 10.58 12.41 2.34
C LYS A 181 9.26 13.19 2.26
N THR A 182 8.24 12.59 1.62
CA THR A 182 6.90 13.16 1.47
C THR A 182 6.12 12.99 2.77
#